data_9d158525b953b5b8e363b384d59acc88
#
_entry.id   9d158525b953b5b8e363b384d59acc88
#
_cell.length_a   1.000
_cell.length_b   1.000
_cell.length_c   1.000
_cell.angle_alpha   90.00
_cell.angle_beta   90.00
_cell.angle_gamma   90.00
#
_symmetry.space_group_name_H-M   'P 1'
#
loop_
_entity.id
_entity.type
_entity.pdbx_description
1 polymer ?
#
loop_
_entity_poly.entity_id
_entity_poly.type
_entity_poly.pdbx_seq_one_letter_code
_entity_poly.pdbx_strand_id
1 'polypeptide(L)'
;MLDVRRALERATSRIDGAVHIPLHELLERIDEVPAGELWVHCAAGYRASIATSILLARGHRVVAVDDDYTNAAAAGLSVIDAV
;
A
#
# COMPACT_ATOMS: atom_id res chain seq x y z
N MET A 1 -3.16 -0.70 -6.77
CA MET A 1 -3.04 -0.52 -5.32
C MET A 1 -1.58 -0.58 -4.91
N LEU A 2 -1.19 0.20 -3.95
CA LEU A 2 0.17 0.25 -3.42
C LEU A 2 0.19 -0.21 -1.96
N ASP A 3 1.02 -1.21 -1.66
CA ASP A 3 1.24 -1.75 -0.32
C ASP A 3 2.53 -1.15 0.25
N VAL A 4 2.42 -0.38 1.32
CA VAL A 4 3.58 0.27 1.97
C VAL A 4 4.00 -0.42 3.26
N ARG A 5 3.51 -1.63 3.50
CA ARG A 5 3.93 -2.45 4.64
C ARG A 5 5.36 -2.95 4.47
N ARG A 6 5.93 -3.45 5.56
CA ARG A 6 7.26 -4.06 5.51
C ARG A 6 7.26 -5.38 4.75
N ALA A 7 8.43 -5.79 4.25
CA ALA A 7 8.58 -7.03 3.49
C ALA A 7 8.10 -8.27 4.25
N LEU A 8 8.36 -8.35 5.55
CA LEU A 8 7.91 -9.48 6.38
C LEU A 8 6.39 -9.57 6.48
N GLU A 9 5.70 -8.44 6.56
CA GLU A 9 4.23 -8.41 6.56
C GLU A 9 3.69 -8.91 5.22
N ARG A 10 4.27 -8.42 4.12
CA ARG A 10 3.86 -8.83 2.76
C ARG A 10 4.14 -10.31 2.51
N ALA A 11 5.21 -10.85 3.06
CA ALA A 11 5.54 -12.27 2.91
C ALA A 11 4.50 -13.19 3.56
N THR A 12 3.82 -12.72 4.60
CA THR A 12 2.77 -13.48 5.28
C THR A 12 1.46 -13.45 4.51
N SER A 13 1.10 -12.29 3.96
CA SER A 13 -0.16 -12.10 3.25
C SER A 13 -0.07 -10.83 2.41
N ARG A 14 -0.70 -10.82 1.24
CA ARG A 14 -0.75 -9.65 0.36
C ARG A 14 -2.07 -9.56 -0.38
N ILE A 15 -2.41 -8.37 -0.86
CA ILE A 15 -3.52 -8.17 -1.78
C ILE A 15 -3.02 -8.49 -3.19
N ASP A 16 -3.75 -9.31 -3.92
CA ASP A 16 -3.39 -9.71 -5.28
C ASP A 16 -3.28 -8.48 -6.20
N GLY A 17 -2.18 -8.42 -6.94
CA GLY A 17 -1.91 -7.32 -7.88
C GLY A 17 -1.39 -6.03 -7.25
N ALA A 18 -1.26 -5.95 -5.94
CA ALA A 18 -0.70 -4.76 -5.30
C ALA A 18 0.80 -4.66 -5.54
N VAL A 19 1.26 -3.46 -5.89
CA VAL A 19 2.69 -3.15 -5.96
C VAL A 19 3.20 -2.94 -4.54
N HIS A 20 4.34 -3.53 -4.21
CA HIS A 20 4.91 -3.42 -2.88
C HIS A 20 6.12 -2.50 -2.87
N ILE A 21 6.00 -1.38 -2.17
CA ILE A 21 7.09 -0.45 -1.87
C ILE A 21 6.98 -0.06 -0.40
N PRO A 22 7.79 -0.63 0.49
CA PRO A 22 7.73 -0.28 1.91
C PRO A 22 7.92 1.22 2.14
N LEU A 23 7.24 1.76 3.14
CA LEU A 23 7.27 3.20 3.41
C LEU A 23 8.70 3.75 3.53
N HIS A 24 9.59 3.03 4.20
CA HIS A 24 10.98 3.49 4.39
C HIS A 24 11.82 3.50 3.12
N GLU A 25 11.34 2.87 2.02
CA GLU A 25 12.00 2.86 0.71
C GLU A 25 11.29 3.75 -0.30
N LEU A 26 10.15 4.33 0.06
CA LEU A 26 9.28 5.01 -0.91
C LEU A 26 9.97 6.16 -1.65
N LEU A 27 10.71 7.00 -0.94
CA LEU A 27 11.40 8.14 -1.56
C LEU A 27 12.50 7.69 -2.54
N GLU A 28 13.24 6.65 -2.22
CA GLU A 28 14.29 6.09 -3.08
C GLU A 28 13.70 5.41 -4.32
N ARG A 29 12.49 4.85 -4.17
CA ARG A 29 11.83 4.07 -5.20
C ARG A 29 10.63 4.81 -5.81
N ILE A 30 10.61 6.12 -5.72
CA ILE A 30 9.46 6.92 -6.18
C ILE A 30 9.16 6.70 -7.67
N ASP A 31 10.16 6.42 -8.48
CA ASP A 31 9.99 6.16 -9.91
C ASP A 31 9.30 4.82 -10.21
N GLU A 32 9.22 3.93 -9.22
CA GLU A 32 8.55 2.65 -9.36
C GLU A 32 7.04 2.75 -9.05
N VAL A 33 6.58 3.90 -8.58
CA VAL A 33 5.16 4.11 -8.25
C VAL A 33 4.36 4.18 -9.55
N PRO A 34 3.31 3.35 -9.71
CA PRO A 34 2.50 3.36 -10.92
C PRO A 34 1.83 4.72 -11.17
N ALA A 35 1.64 5.06 -12.45
CA ALA A 35 0.87 6.23 -12.84
C ALA A 35 -0.63 5.99 -12.64
N GLY A 36 -1.41 7.08 -12.58
CA GLY A 36 -2.84 7.02 -12.40
C GLY A 36 -3.25 7.13 -10.94
N GLU A 37 -4.52 6.90 -10.66
CA GLU A 37 -5.03 6.93 -9.29
C GLU A 37 -4.55 5.73 -8.49
N LEU A 38 -3.97 5.99 -7.34
CA LEU A 38 -3.43 4.97 -6.44
C LEU A 38 -4.26 4.85 -5.18
N TRP A 39 -4.52 3.61 -4.80
CA TRP A 39 -5.05 3.27 -3.48
C TRP A 39 -3.90 2.71 -2.65
N VAL A 40 -3.59 3.37 -1.55
CA VAL A 40 -2.43 3.06 -0.70
C VAL A 40 -2.91 2.44 0.60
N HIS A 41 -2.36 1.27 0.96
CA HIS A 41 -2.73 0.60 2.19
C HIS A 41 -1.51 0.17 3.01
N CYS A 42 -1.74 -0.02 4.30
CA CYS A 42 -0.81 -0.64 5.24
C CYS A 42 -1.61 -1.50 6.22
N ALA A 43 -1.04 -1.85 7.38
CA ALA A 43 -1.75 -2.69 8.34
C ALA A 43 -2.96 -1.99 8.99
N ALA A 44 -2.81 -0.72 9.40
CA ALA A 44 -3.83 0.00 10.16
C ALA A 44 -4.05 1.46 9.71
N GLY A 45 -3.56 1.83 8.53
CA GLY A 45 -3.78 3.17 7.95
C GLY A 45 -2.72 4.21 8.28
N TYR A 46 -1.92 4.03 9.31
CA TYR A 46 -0.94 5.04 9.73
C TYR A 46 0.17 5.27 8.68
N ARG A 47 0.81 4.20 8.23
CA ARG A 47 1.85 4.27 7.20
C ARG A 47 1.28 4.68 5.85
N ALA A 48 0.07 4.26 5.53
CA ALA A 48 -0.62 4.67 4.31
C ALA A 48 -0.88 6.18 4.31
N SER A 49 -1.23 6.77 5.45
CA SER A 49 -1.42 8.21 5.58
C SER A 49 -0.13 8.98 5.32
N ILE A 50 1.00 8.53 5.85
CA ILE A 50 2.32 9.14 5.61
C ILE A 50 2.71 9.02 4.13
N ALA A 51 2.57 7.83 3.55
CA ALA A 51 2.86 7.59 2.14
C ALA A 51 2.01 8.47 1.22
N THR A 52 0.74 8.62 1.55
CA THR A 52 -0.18 9.48 0.79
C THR A 52 0.31 10.93 0.77
N SER A 53 0.76 11.47 1.91
CA SER A 53 1.31 12.82 1.98
C SER A 53 2.54 12.98 1.07
N ILE A 54 3.44 12.01 1.08
CA ILE A 54 4.63 12.01 0.21
C ILE A 54 4.23 11.99 -1.26
N LEU A 55 3.32 11.11 -1.64
CA LEU A 55 2.90 10.93 -3.03
C LEU A 55 2.13 12.14 -3.56
N LEU A 56 1.25 12.74 -2.76
CA LEU A 56 0.55 13.98 -3.13
C LEU A 56 1.53 15.11 -3.40
N ALA A 57 2.57 15.25 -2.58
CA ALA A 57 3.61 16.25 -2.78
C ALA A 57 4.39 16.05 -4.07
N ARG A 58 4.39 14.85 -4.62
CA ARG A 58 5.05 14.50 -5.89
C ARG A 58 4.10 14.47 -7.08
N GLY A 59 2.86 14.94 -6.93
CA GLY A 59 1.89 15.07 -8.01
C GLY A 59 1.08 13.82 -8.31
N HIS A 60 1.16 12.80 -7.48
CA HIS A 60 0.33 11.59 -7.64
C HIS A 60 -1.10 11.81 -7.16
N ARG A 61 -2.04 11.11 -7.78
CA ARG A 61 -3.45 11.05 -7.37
C ARG A 61 -3.60 9.84 -6.45
N VAL A 62 -3.83 10.08 -5.16
CA VAL A 62 -3.74 9.04 -4.12
C VAL A 62 -4.95 9.06 -3.21
N VAL A 63 -5.42 7.87 -2.87
CA VAL A 63 -6.44 7.65 -1.84
C VAL A 63 -5.82 6.76 -0.76
N ALA A 64 -5.76 7.25 0.48
CA ALA A 64 -5.32 6.43 1.60
C ALA A 64 -6.46 5.49 2.02
N VAL A 65 -6.15 4.21 2.17
CA VAL A 65 -7.08 3.24 2.72
C VAL A 65 -6.99 3.32 4.24
N ASP A 66 -8.02 3.88 4.86
CA ASP A 66 -8.09 4.08 6.31
C ASP A 66 -8.89 2.95 6.97
N ASP A 67 -8.38 1.73 6.82
CA ASP A 67 -8.99 0.56 7.41
C ASP A 67 -7.90 -0.46 7.75
N ASP A 68 -8.21 -1.37 8.66
CA ASP A 68 -7.29 -2.45 9.01
C ASP A 68 -7.14 -3.43 7.83
N TYR A 69 -5.92 -3.87 7.59
CA TYR A 69 -5.63 -4.85 6.55
C TYR A 69 -6.44 -6.15 6.74
N THR A 70 -6.71 -6.54 7.99
CA THR A 70 -7.51 -7.72 8.30
C THR A 70 -8.94 -7.66 7.74
N ASN A 71 -9.42 -6.48 7.39
CA ASN A 71 -10.75 -6.29 6.78
C ASN A 71 -10.73 -6.37 5.25
N ALA A 72 -9.57 -6.55 4.62
CA ALA A 72 -9.43 -6.52 3.16
C ALA A 72 -10.29 -7.57 2.46
N ALA A 73 -10.26 -8.81 2.94
CA ALA A 73 -11.05 -9.89 2.35
C ALA A 73 -12.55 -9.63 2.49
N ALA A 74 -13.01 -9.12 3.64
CA ALA A 74 -14.39 -8.76 3.87
C ALA A 74 -14.86 -7.61 2.98
N ALA A 75 -13.94 -6.72 2.59
CA ALA A 75 -14.21 -5.62 1.65
C ALA A 75 -14.22 -6.08 0.17
N GLY A 76 -14.01 -7.35 -0.10
CA GLY A 76 -14.05 -7.91 -1.47
C GLY A 76 -12.70 -7.94 -2.18
N LEU A 77 -11.60 -7.63 -1.50
CA LEU A 77 -10.26 -7.69 -2.08
C LEU A 77 -9.72 -9.12 -2.06
N SER A 78 -9.00 -9.49 -3.10
CA SER A 78 -8.34 -10.80 -3.17
C SER A 78 -7.07 -10.78 -2.33
N VAL A 79 -7.10 -11.49 -1.20
CA VAL A 79 -5.96 -11.63 -0.30
C VAL A 79 -5.29 -12.98 -0.54
N ILE A 80 -3.98 -12.96 -0.73
CA ILE A 80 -3.16 -14.15 -0.92
C ILE A 80 -2.35 -14.37 0.35
N ASP A 81 -2.63 -15.48 1.05
CA ASP A 81 -1.89 -15.86 2.24
C ASP A 81 -0.68 -16.72 1.89
N ALA A 82 0.40 -16.58 2.66
CA ALA A 82 1.55 -17.46 2.56
C ALA A 82 1.16 -18.85 3.08
N VAL A 83 1.67 -19.86 2.41
CA VAL A 83 1.43 -21.25 2.79
C VAL A 83 2.47 -21.71 3.81
#